data_e547ec21b204f1dae1a86ff5a4a543fc
#
_entry.id   e547ec21b204f1dae1a86ff5a4a543fc
#
_cell.length_a   1.000
_cell.length_b   1.000
_cell.length_c   1.000
_cell.angle_alpha   90.00
_cell.angle_beta   90.00
_cell.angle_gamma   90.00
#
_symmetry.space_group_name_H-M   'P 1'
#
loop_
_entity.id
_entity.type
_entity.pdbx_description
1 polymer ?
#
loop_
_entity_poly.entity_id
_entity_poly.type
_entity_poly.pdbx_seq_one_letter_code
_entity_poly.pdbx_strand_id
1 'polypeptide(L)'
;HVPVLVVRTVLTFVIVMLVVRWTGKRSISNLAPFDLAMVIMIGEVAAIPIGELDVDFLHGIIPVALIGGLHVLLTTINLYWKGFERWTEGFPTLLVKDGRVLRRNLLKERVSMADLMTALRHKEVEDISEVKEAWMEQSGGISVILKREAGPATPRDVERAVEQALARLM
;
A
#
# COMPACT_ATOMS: atom_id res chain seq x y z
N HIS A 1 -10.08 -2.64 41.11
CA HIS A 1 -9.21 -2.77 39.92
C HIS A 1 -10.01 -2.73 38.61
N VAL A 2 -11.18 -3.39 38.48
CA VAL A 2 -11.97 -3.44 37.21
C VAL A 2 -12.33 -2.05 36.65
N PRO A 3 -12.85 -1.07 37.44
CA PRO A 3 -13.18 0.26 36.91
C PRO A 3 -11.97 0.99 36.36
N VAL A 4 -10.80 0.87 36.99
CA VAL A 4 -9.55 1.48 36.54
C VAL A 4 -9.11 0.86 35.22
N LEU A 5 -9.20 -0.45 35.09
CA LEU A 5 -8.90 -1.17 33.86
C LEU A 5 -9.78 -0.68 32.68
N VAL A 6 -11.09 -0.59 32.91
CA VAL A 6 -12.04 -0.11 31.90
C VAL A 6 -11.71 1.31 31.45
N VAL A 7 -11.46 2.22 32.39
CA VAL A 7 -11.10 3.61 32.08
C VAL A 7 -9.79 3.69 31.29
N ARG A 8 -8.73 2.98 31.72
CA ARG A 8 -7.46 2.92 31.02
C ARG A 8 -7.62 2.38 29.60
N THR A 9 -8.40 1.30 29.43
CA THR A 9 -8.65 0.72 28.10
C THR A 9 -9.35 1.70 27.17
N VAL A 10 -10.40 2.36 27.64
CA VAL A 10 -11.14 3.35 26.85
C VAL A 10 -10.26 4.54 26.48
N LEU A 11 -9.49 5.07 27.43
CA LEU A 11 -8.59 6.20 27.18
C LEU A 11 -7.49 5.81 26.17
N THR A 12 -6.85 4.65 26.36
CA THR A 12 -5.83 4.15 25.42
C THR A 12 -6.41 3.99 24.03
N PHE A 13 -7.59 3.37 23.89
CA PHE A 13 -8.26 3.21 22.61
C PHE A 13 -8.49 4.55 21.90
N VAL A 14 -9.03 5.53 22.61
CA VAL A 14 -9.28 6.87 22.06
C VAL A 14 -7.98 7.54 21.64
N ILE A 15 -6.93 7.47 22.45
CA ILE A 15 -5.63 8.07 22.15
C ILE A 15 -5.01 7.40 20.91
N VAL A 16 -4.96 6.08 20.86
CA VAL A 16 -4.44 5.34 19.70
C VAL A 16 -5.22 5.68 18.44
N MET A 17 -6.55 5.72 18.51
CA MET A 17 -7.41 6.11 17.40
C MET A 17 -7.08 7.53 16.89
N LEU A 18 -6.87 8.49 17.80
CA LEU A 18 -6.50 9.86 17.44
C LEU A 18 -5.11 9.92 16.81
N VAL A 19 -4.13 9.19 17.35
CA VAL A 19 -2.77 9.12 16.81
C VAL A 19 -2.79 8.51 15.42
N VAL A 20 -3.44 7.36 15.21
CA VAL A 20 -3.55 6.71 13.90
C VAL A 20 -4.32 7.59 12.90
N ARG A 21 -5.35 8.30 13.34
CA ARG A 21 -6.06 9.26 12.50
C ARG A 21 -5.17 10.44 12.08
N TRP A 22 -4.30 10.89 12.96
CA TRP A 22 -3.36 11.98 12.71
C TRP A 22 -2.27 11.59 11.71
N THR A 23 -1.84 10.33 11.69
CA THR A 23 -0.81 9.83 10.75
C THR A 23 -1.28 9.76 9.30
N GLY A 24 -2.58 9.87 9.01
CA GLY A 24 -3.12 9.99 7.67
C GLY A 24 -4.18 8.95 7.31
N LYS A 25 -4.83 9.14 6.15
CA LYS A 25 -5.94 8.29 5.65
C LYS A 25 -5.45 7.26 4.62
N ARG A 26 -4.31 6.61 4.84
CA ARG A 26 -3.89 5.54 3.92
C ARG A 26 -4.77 4.30 4.11
N SER A 27 -5.21 3.70 3.01
CA SER A 27 -5.90 2.41 3.05
C SER A 27 -4.93 1.32 3.51
N ILE A 28 -5.42 0.35 4.30
CA ILE A 28 -4.62 -0.79 4.77
C ILE A 28 -3.96 -1.54 3.61
N SER A 29 -4.63 -1.62 2.46
CA SER A 29 -4.10 -2.24 1.24
C SER A 29 -2.94 -1.49 0.59
N ASN A 30 -2.73 -0.22 0.96
CA ASN A 30 -1.70 0.66 0.39
C ASN A 30 -0.67 1.11 1.43
N LEU A 31 -0.61 0.45 2.58
CA LEU A 31 0.40 0.72 3.60
C LEU A 31 1.77 0.28 3.10
N ALA A 32 2.75 1.18 3.14
CA ALA A 32 4.14 0.80 2.98
C ALA A 32 4.61 -0.05 4.19
N PRO A 33 5.66 -0.87 4.04
CA PRO A 33 6.22 -1.65 5.15
C PRO A 33 6.53 -0.79 6.39
N PHE A 34 6.94 0.45 6.19
CA PHE A 34 7.20 1.42 7.24
C PHE A 34 5.94 1.81 8.03
N ASP A 35 4.81 2.05 7.33
CA ASP A 35 3.51 2.34 7.96
C ASP A 35 3.04 1.15 8.81
N LEU A 36 3.20 -0.08 8.29
CA LEU A 36 2.85 -1.30 9.00
C LEU A 36 3.68 -1.48 10.27
N ALA A 37 4.98 -1.27 10.19
CA ALA A 37 5.87 -1.34 11.36
C ALA A 37 5.43 -0.34 12.46
N MET A 38 5.08 0.88 12.07
CA MET A 38 4.56 1.90 13.01
C MET A 38 3.27 1.44 13.69
N VAL A 39 2.31 0.91 12.94
CA VAL A 39 1.02 0.44 13.50
C VAL A 39 1.25 -0.70 14.49
N ILE A 40 2.14 -1.66 14.17
CA ILE A 40 2.49 -2.76 15.07
C ILE A 40 3.13 -2.23 16.35
N MET A 41 4.11 -1.31 16.24
CA MET A 41 4.79 -0.71 17.40
C MET A 41 3.80 0.05 18.31
N ILE A 42 2.88 0.82 17.73
CA ILE A 42 1.84 1.53 18.50
C ILE A 42 0.96 0.52 19.24
N GLY A 43 0.54 -0.56 18.59
CA GLY A 43 -0.30 -1.59 19.19
C GLY A 43 0.38 -2.28 20.37
N GLU A 44 1.66 -2.63 20.23
CA GLU A 44 2.46 -3.29 21.28
C GLU A 44 2.62 -2.38 22.51
N VAL A 45 3.03 -1.13 22.30
CA VAL A 45 3.25 -0.18 23.38
C VAL A 45 1.94 0.24 24.05
N ALA A 46 0.85 0.35 23.29
CA ALA A 46 -0.47 0.68 23.83
C ALA A 46 -1.05 -0.42 24.75
N ALA A 47 -0.57 -1.67 24.64
CA ALA A 47 -0.99 -2.75 25.51
C ALA A 47 -0.47 -2.59 26.96
N ILE A 48 0.68 -1.93 27.15
CA ILE A 48 1.33 -1.77 28.47
C ILE A 48 0.41 -1.08 29.50
N PRO A 49 -0.16 0.12 29.25
CA PRO A 49 -0.99 0.80 30.24
C PRO A 49 -2.32 0.10 30.52
N ILE A 50 -2.71 -0.85 29.66
CA ILE A 50 -3.92 -1.66 29.82
C ILE A 50 -3.60 -2.90 30.69
N GLY A 51 -2.52 -3.63 30.36
CA GLY A 51 -2.18 -4.90 31.00
C GLY A 51 -1.51 -4.74 32.36
N GLU A 52 -0.72 -3.70 32.57
CA GLU A 52 0.10 -3.48 33.76
C GLU A 52 -0.43 -2.30 34.57
N LEU A 53 -1.28 -2.60 35.56
CA LEU A 53 -1.90 -1.57 36.41
C LEU A 53 -0.90 -0.87 37.35
N ASP A 54 0.22 -1.50 37.64
CA ASP A 54 1.29 -0.96 38.47
C ASP A 54 2.18 0.04 37.75
N VAL A 55 2.12 0.03 36.41
CA VAL A 55 2.83 1.01 35.55
C VAL A 55 1.98 2.28 35.42
N ASP A 56 2.66 3.44 35.54
CA ASP A 56 1.98 4.72 35.31
C ASP A 56 1.40 4.77 33.89
N PHE A 57 0.16 5.21 33.76
CA PHE A 57 -0.54 5.33 32.51
C PHE A 57 0.23 6.14 31.44
N LEU A 58 0.90 7.21 31.88
CA LEU A 58 1.69 8.07 30.98
C LEU A 58 2.91 7.36 30.39
N HIS A 59 3.51 6.40 31.10
CA HIS A 59 4.64 5.64 30.58
C HIS A 59 4.29 4.82 29.30
N GLY A 60 3.03 4.37 29.18
CA GLY A 60 2.58 3.72 27.94
C GLY A 60 2.11 4.70 26.87
N ILE A 61 1.51 5.81 27.26
CA ILE A 61 0.90 6.77 26.33
C ILE A 61 1.93 7.70 25.67
N ILE A 62 2.95 8.14 26.40
CA ILE A 62 4.00 8.98 25.85
C ILE A 62 4.71 8.35 24.63
N PRO A 63 5.16 7.07 24.71
CA PRO A 63 5.74 6.41 23.55
C PRO A 63 4.76 6.27 22.37
N VAL A 64 3.48 6.00 22.58
CA VAL A 64 2.46 5.97 21.53
C VAL A 64 2.39 7.31 20.79
N ALA A 65 2.29 8.41 21.54
CA ALA A 65 2.26 9.75 20.96
C ALA A 65 3.58 10.10 20.22
N LEU A 66 4.71 9.67 20.78
CA LEU A 66 6.03 9.88 20.18
C LEU A 66 6.20 9.11 18.86
N ILE A 67 5.80 7.83 18.82
CA ILE A 67 5.85 7.01 17.59
C ILE A 67 4.97 7.65 16.51
N GLY A 68 3.75 8.05 16.86
CA GLY A 68 2.86 8.74 15.91
C GLY A 68 3.44 10.08 15.43
N GLY A 69 4.01 10.87 16.32
CA GLY A 69 4.66 12.15 15.99
C GLY A 69 5.88 11.96 15.09
N LEU A 70 6.73 10.96 15.37
CA LEU A 70 7.87 10.60 14.51
C LEU A 70 7.41 10.15 13.13
N HIS A 71 6.35 9.35 13.07
CA HIS A 71 5.79 8.92 11.78
C HIS A 71 5.31 10.12 10.95
N VAL A 72 4.55 11.05 11.54
CA VAL A 72 4.11 12.28 10.86
C VAL A 72 5.31 13.12 10.41
N LEU A 73 6.34 13.23 11.25
CA LEU A 73 7.57 13.95 10.91
C LEU A 73 8.27 13.30 9.70
N LEU A 74 8.47 11.99 9.73
CA LEU A 74 9.16 11.25 8.66
C LEU A 74 8.37 11.30 7.34
N THR A 75 7.06 11.11 7.38
CA THR A 75 6.21 11.23 6.18
C THR A 75 6.18 12.65 5.64
N THR A 76 6.27 13.66 6.51
CA THR A 76 6.39 15.05 6.08
C THR A 76 7.73 15.31 5.40
N ILE A 77 8.84 14.78 5.93
CA ILE A 77 10.17 14.87 5.31
C ILE A 77 10.15 14.20 3.92
N ASN A 78 9.49 13.04 3.78
CA ASN A 78 9.34 12.33 2.50
C ASN A 78 8.71 13.22 1.41
N LEU A 79 7.74 14.09 1.77
CA LEU A 79 7.11 15.01 0.81
C LEU A 79 8.09 16.02 0.21
N TYR A 80 9.10 16.44 0.98
CA TYR A 80 10.04 17.49 0.57
C TYR A 80 11.39 16.94 0.09
N TRP A 81 11.76 15.73 0.51
CA TRP A 81 13.06 15.14 0.20
C TRP A 81 12.95 13.76 -0.44
N LYS A 82 12.88 13.72 -1.77
CA LYS A 82 12.77 12.48 -2.57
C LYS A 82 13.90 11.46 -2.33
N GLY A 83 15.07 11.89 -1.92
CA GLY A 83 16.16 10.98 -1.57
C GLY A 83 15.87 10.20 -0.29
N PHE A 84 15.24 10.82 0.68
CA PHE A 84 14.84 10.21 1.93
C PHE A 84 13.62 9.28 1.72
N GLU A 85 12.64 9.71 0.93
CA GLU A 85 11.51 8.87 0.50
C GLU A 85 12.00 7.56 -0.15
N ARG A 86 13.01 7.67 -1.03
CA ARG A 86 13.64 6.51 -1.68
C ARG A 86 14.24 5.52 -0.68
N TRP A 87 14.84 6.03 0.37
CA TRP A 87 15.48 5.21 1.39
C TRP A 87 14.47 4.57 2.34
N THR A 88 13.39 5.26 2.70
CA THR A 88 12.37 4.81 3.66
C THR A 88 11.29 3.93 3.02
N GLU A 89 10.74 4.36 1.88
CA GLU A 89 9.59 3.70 1.24
C GLU A 89 9.99 2.93 -0.03
N GLY A 90 11.16 3.23 -0.62
CA GLY A 90 11.59 2.67 -1.90
C GLY A 90 10.93 3.36 -3.10
N PHE A 91 11.01 2.73 -4.26
CA PHE A 91 10.33 3.16 -5.48
C PHE A 91 9.63 1.99 -6.15
N PRO A 92 8.54 2.27 -6.87
CA PRO A 92 7.94 1.26 -7.73
C PRO A 92 8.97 0.71 -8.71
N THR A 93 9.02 -0.61 -8.85
CA THR A 93 9.93 -1.30 -9.77
C THR A 93 9.16 -1.91 -10.92
N LEU A 94 9.55 -1.59 -12.16
CA LEU A 94 8.94 -2.12 -13.36
C LEU A 94 9.28 -3.62 -13.50
N LEU A 95 8.27 -4.48 -13.56
CA LEU A 95 8.41 -5.93 -13.68
C LEU A 95 8.14 -6.44 -15.10
N VAL A 96 7.18 -5.83 -15.79
CA VAL A 96 6.81 -6.16 -17.18
C VAL A 96 6.79 -4.88 -18.00
N LYS A 97 7.30 -4.95 -19.21
CA LYS A 97 7.23 -3.86 -20.22
C LYS A 97 6.87 -4.44 -21.57
N ASP A 98 5.79 -3.94 -22.17
CA ASP A 98 5.30 -4.30 -23.51
C ASP A 98 5.15 -5.84 -23.71
N GLY A 99 4.65 -6.54 -22.68
CA GLY A 99 4.49 -7.99 -22.70
C GLY A 99 5.77 -8.79 -22.42
N ARG A 100 6.87 -8.12 -22.05
CA ARG A 100 8.14 -8.77 -21.74
C ARG A 100 8.48 -8.66 -20.26
N VAL A 101 8.77 -9.80 -19.64
CA VAL A 101 9.16 -9.87 -18.23
C VAL A 101 10.62 -9.41 -18.06
N LEU A 102 10.83 -8.47 -17.15
CA LEU A 102 12.14 -7.96 -16.77
C LEU A 102 12.72 -8.83 -15.64
N ARG A 103 13.27 -9.99 -15.98
CA ARG A 103 13.75 -11.00 -15.02
C ARG A 103 14.71 -10.44 -13.96
N ARG A 104 15.59 -9.50 -14.34
CA ARG A 104 16.51 -8.84 -13.41
C ARG A 104 15.77 -8.09 -12.30
N ASN A 105 14.66 -7.44 -12.65
CA ASN A 105 13.84 -6.68 -11.71
C ASN A 105 13.03 -7.62 -10.82
N LEU A 106 12.50 -8.73 -11.35
CA LEU A 106 11.87 -9.76 -10.51
C LEU A 106 12.83 -10.28 -9.45
N LEU A 107 14.04 -10.64 -9.84
CA LEU A 107 15.06 -11.13 -8.90
C LEU A 107 15.43 -10.08 -7.84
N LYS A 108 15.53 -8.81 -8.23
CA LYS A 108 15.82 -7.71 -7.31
C LYS A 108 14.71 -7.59 -6.24
N GLU A 109 13.46 -7.67 -6.65
CA GLU A 109 12.29 -7.59 -5.76
C GLU A 109 11.92 -8.94 -5.12
N ARG A 110 12.68 -10.02 -5.40
CA ARG A 110 12.44 -11.38 -4.88
C ARG A 110 11.05 -11.92 -5.23
N VAL A 111 10.55 -11.57 -6.41
CA VAL A 111 9.27 -12.02 -6.94
C VAL A 111 9.52 -13.19 -7.89
N SER A 112 8.83 -14.31 -7.66
CA SER A 112 8.88 -15.43 -8.59
C SER A 112 7.97 -15.17 -9.80
N MET A 113 8.20 -15.94 -10.87
CA MET A 113 7.31 -15.88 -12.04
C MET A 113 5.88 -16.32 -11.69
N ALA A 114 5.74 -17.27 -10.74
CA ALA A 114 4.44 -17.74 -10.26
C ALA A 114 3.70 -16.63 -9.49
N ASP A 115 4.40 -15.87 -8.65
CA ASP A 115 3.82 -14.73 -7.93
C ASP A 115 3.34 -13.64 -8.89
N LEU A 116 4.17 -13.31 -9.90
CA LEU A 116 3.79 -12.35 -10.95
C LEU A 116 2.51 -12.81 -11.67
N MET A 117 2.47 -14.07 -12.12
CA MET A 117 1.28 -14.60 -12.81
C MET A 117 0.05 -14.64 -11.91
N THR A 118 0.21 -14.92 -10.64
CA THR A 118 -0.88 -14.87 -9.66
C THR A 118 -1.40 -13.45 -9.50
N ALA A 119 -0.51 -12.47 -9.38
CA ALA A 119 -0.88 -11.06 -9.26
C ALA A 119 -1.58 -10.54 -10.53
N LEU A 120 -1.15 -10.97 -11.73
CA LEU A 120 -1.83 -10.64 -12.99
C LEU A 120 -3.24 -11.21 -13.03
N ARG A 121 -3.45 -12.49 -12.63
CA ARG A 121 -4.78 -13.10 -12.55
C ARG A 121 -5.70 -12.37 -11.58
N HIS A 122 -5.19 -11.88 -10.44
CA HIS A 122 -5.98 -11.04 -9.53
C HIS A 122 -6.42 -9.70 -10.16
N LYS A 123 -5.78 -9.30 -11.25
CA LYS A 123 -6.14 -8.12 -12.06
C LYS A 123 -6.90 -8.49 -13.34
N GLU A 124 -7.43 -9.74 -13.41
CA GLU A 124 -8.18 -10.25 -14.56
C GLU A 124 -7.36 -10.28 -15.86
N VAL A 125 -6.03 -10.40 -15.75
CA VAL A 125 -5.11 -10.51 -16.88
C VAL A 125 -4.62 -11.94 -16.99
N GLU A 126 -4.93 -12.60 -18.10
CA GLU A 126 -4.57 -14.00 -18.33
C GLU A 126 -3.23 -14.13 -19.05
N ASP A 127 -2.92 -13.20 -19.98
CA ASP A 127 -1.72 -13.26 -20.80
C ASP A 127 -0.82 -12.02 -20.56
N ILE A 128 0.46 -12.28 -20.31
CA ILE A 128 1.50 -11.22 -20.17
C ILE A 128 1.59 -10.36 -21.42
N SER A 129 1.30 -10.92 -22.61
CA SER A 129 1.34 -10.20 -23.87
C SER A 129 0.38 -9.01 -23.92
N GLU A 130 -0.70 -9.03 -23.12
CA GLU A 130 -1.69 -7.96 -22.98
C GLU A 130 -1.19 -6.80 -22.09
N VAL A 131 -0.15 -7.05 -21.30
CA VAL A 131 0.40 -6.07 -20.35
C VAL A 131 1.29 -5.07 -21.08
N LYS A 132 0.97 -3.78 -20.96
CA LYS A 132 1.88 -2.70 -21.37
C LYS A 132 2.96 -2.51 -20.32
N GLU A 133 2.56 -2.33 -19.05
CA GLU A 133 3.46 -2.18 -17.91
C GLU A 133 2.87 -2.84 -16.67
N ALA A 134 3.70 -3.54 -15.91
CA ALA A 134 3.36 -3.99 -14.57
C ALA A 134 4.46 -3.55 -13.61
N TRP A 135 4.05 -2.94 -12.49
CA TRP A 135 4.92 -2.35 -11.49
C TRP A 135 4.73 -3.01 -10.14
N MET A 136 5.82 -3.33 -9.46
CA MET A 136 5.80 -3.61 -8.03
C MET A 136 5.75 -2.28 -7.30
N GLU A 137 4.67 -2.07 -6.55
CA GLU A 137 4.46 -0.85 -5.77
C GLU A 137 5.19 -0.90 -4.42
N GLN A 138 5.34 0.24 -3.77
CA GLN A 138 5.95 0.35 -2.44
C GLN A 138 5.22 -0.50 -1.37
N SER A 139 3.92 -0.71 -1.52
CA SER A 139 3.12 -1.57 -0.64
C SER A 139 3.35 -3.07 -0.86
N GLY A 140 4.16 -3.46 -1.85
CA GLY A 140 4.35 -4.85 -2.24
C GLY A 140 3.26 -5.39 -3.18
N GLY A 141 2.25 -4.58 -3.51
CA GLY A 141 1.24 -4.93 -4.51
C GLY A 141 1.77 -4.76 -5.94
N ILE A 142 1.12 -5.41 -6.90
CA ILE A 142 1.43 -5.23 -8.33
C ILE A 142 0.31 -4.44 -8.99
N SER A 143 0.66 -3.29 -9.59
CA SER A 143 -0.20 -2.53 -10.47
C SER A 143 0.04 -2.90 -11.92
N VAL A 144 -1.01 -2.87 -12.76
CA VAL A 144 -0.96 -3.31 -14.15
C VAL A 144 -1.61 -2.28 -15.05
N ILE A 145 -0.94 -1.94 -16.12
CA ILE A 145 -1.46 -1.13 -17.22
C ILE A 145 -1.53 -2.03 -18.44
N LEU A 146 -2.71 -2.22 -18.99
CA LEU A 146 -2.91 -3.03 -20.19
C LEU A 146 -2.55 -2.25 -21.46
N LYS A 147 -2.22 -2.98 -22.52
CA LYS A 147 -2.17 -2.42 -23.86
C LYS A 147 -3.56 -1.96 -24.27
N ARG A 148 -3.64 -0.94 -25.11
CA ARG A 148 -4.92 -0.35 -25.51
C ARG A 148 -5.88 -1.37 -26.16
N GLU A 149 -5.31 -2.34 -26.87
CA GLU A 149 -6.05 -3.39 -27.58
C GLU A 149 -6.63 -4.45 -26.64
N ALA A 150 -6.04 -4.62 -25.45
CA ALA A 150 -6.46 -5.57 -24.41
C ALA A 150 -7.33 -4.92 -23.31
N GLY A 151 -7.50 -3.60 -23.34
CA GLY A 151 -8.35 -2.88 -22.40
C GLY A 151 -9.83 -2.94 -22.79
N PRO A 152 -10.74 -2.54 -21.89
CA PRO A 152 -12.16 -2.44 -22.19
C PRO A 152 -12.41 -1.51 -23.38
N ALA A 153 -13.29 -1.92 -24.28
CA ALA A 153 -13.64 -1.15 -25.48
C ALA A 153 -14.18 0.24 -25.08
N THR A 154 -13.60 1.27 -25.67
CA THR A 154 -14.11 2.65 -25.49
C THR A 154 -15.24 2.92 -26.50
N PRO A 155 -16.12 3.91 -26.26
CA PRO A 155 -17.13 4.31 -27.25
C PRO A 155 -16.54 4.56 -28.64
N ARG A 156 -15.33 5.13 -28.72
CA ARG A 156 -14.61 5.38 -29.99
C ARG A 156 -14.17 4.09 -30.69
N ASP A 157 -13.86 3.04 -29.93
CA ASP A 157 -13.48 1.75 -30.51
C ASP A 157 -14.70 1.05 -31.10
N VAL A 158 -15.87 1.20 -30.44
CA VAL A 158 -17.16 0.73 -30.97
C VAL A 158 -17.54 1.49 -32.24
N GLU A 159 -17.44 2.84 -32.25
CA GLU A 159 -17.72 3.65 -33.44
C GLU A 159 -16.86 3.24 -34.63
N ARG A 160 -15.55 3.07 -34.42
CA ARG A 160 -14.63 2.60 -35.49
C ARG A 160 -14.98 1.21 -35.99
N ALA A 161 -15.33 0.29 -35.09
CA ALA A 161 -15.72 -1.05 -35.47
C ALA A 161 -17.00 -1.04 -36.32
N VAL A 162 -17.97 -0.20 -35.98
CA VAL A 162 -19.21 -0.02 -36.74
C VAL A 162 -18.93 0.61 -38.12
N GLU A 163 -18.10 1.66 -38.20
CA GLU A 163 -17.70 2.28 -39.46
C GLU A 163 -16.97 1.29 -40.39
N GLN A 164 -16.04 0.50 -39.83
CA GLN A 164 -15.34 -0.52 -40.60
C GLN A 164 -16.26 -1.63 -41.08
N ALA A 165 -17.24 -2.03 -40.29
CA ALA A 165 -18.23 -3.03 -40.67
C ALA A 165 -19.14 -2.51 -41.80
N LEU A 166 -19.58 -1.25 -41.71
CA LEU A 166 -20.38 -0.60 -42.75
C LEU A 166 -19.60 -0.43 -44.07
N ALA A 167 -18.33 -0.05 -43.97
CA ALA A 167 -17.47 0.10 -45.16
C ALA A 167 -17.18 -1.24 -45.89
N ARG A 168 -17.29 -2.37 -45.23
CA ARG A 168 -17.15 -3.72 -45.83
C ARG A 168 -18.44 -4.24 -46.48
N LEU A 169 -19.57 -3.64 -46.16
CA LEU A 169 -20.87 -4.02 -46.69
C LEU A 169 -21.30 -3.20 -47.93
N MET A 170 -20.59 -2.08 -48.17
CA MET A 170 -20.75 -1.24 -49.34
C MET A 170 -19.67 -1.58 -50.40
#